data_0591df520dc921f5058a6e9e40421ea6
#
_entry.id   0591df520dc921f5058a6e9e40421ea6
#
_cell.length_a   1.000
_cell.length_b   1.000
_cell.length_c   1.000
_cell.angle_alpha   90.00
_cell.angle_beta   90.00
_cell.angle_gamma   90.00
#
_symmetry.space_group_name_H-M   'P 1'
#
loop_
_entity.id
_entity.type
_entity.pdbx_description
1 polymer ?
#
loop_
_entity_poly.entity_id
_entity_poly.type
_entity_poly.pdbx_seq_one_letter_code
_entity_poly.pdbx_strand_id
1 'polypeptide(L)'
;MDLDYAVQPNFNCCVFDLKDMLDNGTVINGNMVESPKSFQVACTVTTQIIQSVSSGQYGGQSVSGIDEILAPYLKKSYDKYLEFFKDEKNKESLAEKMMLKELKDGIQTIQYQILTLAGSNGQSPFVTLGLYFNPKGKFSKYAALICKEILEQRYAGVKNSDGIPQTPVFPKLIYMLDEHNAKPGSKYYYLTKLAAKCTAKRMYPDFISAKIMRKQFDGELFFPMGCRSFLSNWIDPDTGKYKWAGRFNCGVVSLNLPQIAILANKNIDKFWSLLDERLEMCHKALKFRHDLLLGTISDVSPIHWQHGAIARLKPGEVVDKYLKNGYSTLSLGFVGVYEAVLSLTGETHTKHQDLALEIVRRMKQKTIDWNKEENLGYGLYGSPAESLISRFAKIDKEKFGDIKGITDKGYYTNSYHVFVGEQIDAFKKLDFEAPFHKYASGGCLSYIEMPNMQHNLDAVETLIQYIYDHVRYAEFNTKSDYCKNCGFEGEIIFDKNHKWTCPKCGNQDQSKMTVTRRSCGLK
;
A
#
# COMPACT_ATOMS: atom_id res chain seq x y z
N MET A 1 7.35 -13.66 11.01
CA MET A 1 8.11 -14.07 9.82
C MET A 1 8.27 -15.57 9.92
N ASP A 2 7.85 -16.30 8.91
CA ASP A 2 8.14 -17.73 8.87
C ASP A 2 9.64 -17.89 8.62
N LEU A 3 10.27 -18.83 9.35
CA LEU A 3 11.71 -19.06 9.24
C LEU A 3 12.12 -19.41 7.81
N ASP A 4 11.26 -20.09 7.07
CA ASP A 4 11.50 -20.45 5.68
C ASP A 4 11.74 -19.24 4.78
N TYR A 5 10.95 -18.17 4.93
CA TYR A 5 11.16 -16.92 4.19
C TYR A 5 12.37 -16.13 4.68
N ALA A 6 12.73 -16.26 5.97
CA ALA A 6 13.86 -15.54 6.53
C ALA A 6 15.21 -16.03 5.98
N VAL A 7 15.29 -17.29 5.54
CA VAL A 7 16.53 -17.92 5.04
C VAL A 7 16.60 -18.03 3.51
N GLN A 8 15.52 -17.69 2.80
CA GLN A 8 15.54 -17.72 1.34
C GLN A 8 16.27 -16.51 0.73
N PRO A 9 16.93 -16.66 -0.44
CA PRO A 9 17.62 -15.57 -1.13
C PRO A 9 16.66 -14.64 -1.89
N ASN A 10 15.45 -14.43 -1.34
CA ASN A 10 14.40 -13.58 -1.87
C ASN A 10 14.17 -12.39 -0.94
N PHE A 11 13.70 -11.28 -1.49
CA PHE A 11 13.31 -10.10 -0.73
C PHE A 11 11.80 -10.02 -0.51
N ASN A 12 11.37 -9.09 0.35
CA ASN A 12 9.97 -8.95 0.75
C ASN A 12 9.12 -8.32 -0.35
N CYS A 13 9.25 -7.02 -0.55
CA CYS A 13 8.41 -6.22 -1.44
C CYS A 13 9.26 -5.41 -2.41
N CYS A 14 8.70 -5.02 -3.56
CA CYS A 14 9.37 -4.11 -4.49
C CYS A 14 8.42 -3.05 -5.08
N VAL A 15 9.03 -1.96 -5.54
CA VAL A 15 8.46 -1.07 -6.57
C VAL A 15 9.19 -1.40 -7.86
N PHE A 16 8.61 -2.26 -8.68
CA PHE A 16 9.29 -2.67 -9.92
C PHE A 16 9.19 -1.59 -11.01
N ASP A 17 10.17 -1.57 -11.91
CA ASP A 17 10.26 -0.56 -12.97
C ASP A 17 9.47 -1.00 -14.20
N LEU A 18 8.14 -0.89 -14.12
CA LEU A 18 7.25 -1.20 -15.24
C LEU A 18 7.58 -0.36 -16.48
N LYS A 19 8.00 0.90 -16.28
CA LYS A 19 8.33 1.78 -17.40
C LYS A 19 9.52 1.24 -18.18
N ASP A 20 10.61 0.87 -17.51
CA ASP A 20 11.77 0.25 -18.15
C ASP A 20 11.40 -1.03 -18.89
N MET A 21 10.61 -1.90 -18.25
CA MET A 21 10.20 -3.18 -18.84
C MET A 21 9.32 -3.03 -20.10
N LEU A 22 8.46 -2.01 -20.14
CA LEU A 22 7.62 -1.72 -21.32
C LEU A 22 8.40 -1.01 -22.42
N ASP A 23 9.29 -0.07 -22.07
CA ASP A 23 10.02 0.72 -23.06
C ASP A 23 11.14 -0.10 -23.74
N ASN A 24 11.87 -0.89 -22.95
CA ASN A 24 13.04 -1.65 -23.42
C ASN A 24 12.74 -3.15 -23.66
N GLY A 25 11.50 -3.57 -23.41
CA GLY A 25 11.13 -4.98 -23.45
C GLY A 25 11.59 -5.74 -22.20
N THR A 26 11.11 -6.96 -22.07
CA THR A 26 11.44 -7.88 -20.97
C THR A 26 11.40 -9.32 -21.44
N VAL A 27 11.86 -10.27 -20.61
CA VAL A 27 11.77 -11.69 -20.93
C VAL A 27 10.84 -12.38 -19.93
N ILE A 28 9.87 -13.11 -20.43
CA ILE A 28 8.91 -13.90 -19.64
C ILE A 28 8.93 -15.34 -20.15
N ASN A 29 9.19 -16.28 -19.25
CA ASN A 29 9.28 -17.71 -19.59
C ASN A 29 10.22 -17.99 -20.79
N GLY A 30 11.37 -17.31 -20.82
CA GLY A 30 12.39 -17.47 -21.87
C GLY A 30 12.06 -16.77 -23.20
N ASN A 31 10.91 -16.12 -23.33
CA ASN A 31 10.50 -15.44 -24.55
C ASN A 31 10.67 -13.92 -24.40
N MET A 32 11.29 -13.28 -25.41
CA MET A 32 11.40 -11.83 -25.47
C MET A 32 10.02 -11.21 -25.73
N VAL A 33 9.63 -10.29 -24.87
CA VAL A 33 8.42 -9.47 -24.99
C VAL A 33 8.87 -8.06 -25.35
N GLU A 34 8.68 -7.67 -26.60
CA GLU A 34 9.07 -6.36 -27.11
C GLU A 34 8.17 -5.24 -26.58
N SER A 35 8.64 -3.99 -26.74
CA SER A 35 7.86 -2.79 -26.39
C SER A 35 6.50 -2.77 -27.10
N PRO A 36 5.39 -2.58 -26.36
CA PRO A 36 4.05 -2.57 -26.93
C PRO A 36 3.83 -1.47 -27.96
N LYS A 37 3.04 -1.76 -28.98
CA LYS A 37 2.69 -0.80 -30.06
C LYS A 37 1.28 -0.22 -29.90
N SER A 38 0.50 -0.69 -28.93
CA SER A 38 -0.87 -0.21 -28.64
C SER A 38 -1.18 -0.30 -27.16
N PHE A 39 -2.23 0.39 -26.74
CA PHE A 39 -2.67 0.40 -25.35
C PHE A 39 -3.12 -0.98 -24.87
N GLN A 40 -3.92 -1.69 -25.67
CA GLN A 40 -4.39 -3.03 -25.32
C GLN A 40 -3.22 -4.00 -25.09
N VAL A 41 -2.22 -3.97 -25.96
CA VAL A 41 -1.02 -4.82 -25.80
C VAL A 41 -0.24 -4.40 -24.55
N ALA A 42 -0.09 -3.09 -24.29
CA ALA A 42 0.58 -2.61 -23.09
C ALA A 42 -0.13 -3.07 -21.80
N CYS A 43 -1.46 -3.05 -21.77
CA CYS A 43 -2.23 -3.57 -20.64
C CYS A 43 -2.03 -5.08 -20.44
N THR A 44 -2.04 -5.86 -21.52
CA THR A 44 -1.80 -7.30 -21.45
C THR A 44 -0.38 -7.63 -20.96
N VAL A 45 0.63 -6.98 -21.53
CA VAL A 45 2.04 -7.16 -21.11
C VAL A 45 2.22 -6.74 -19.64
N THR A 46 1.59 -5.64 -19.22
CA THR A 46 1.62 -5.21 -17.81
C THR A 46 1.13 -6.30 -16.86
N THR A 47 0.05 -6.99 -17.19
CA THR A 47 -0.47 -8.07 -16.32
C THR A 47 0.42 -9.30 -16.32
N GLN A 48 1.04 -9.64 -17.44
CA GLN A 48 2.05 -10.73 -17.52
C GLN A 48 3.29 -10.40 -16.67
N ILE A 49 3.76 -9.15 -16.73
CA ILE A 49 4.87 -8.68 -15.88
C ILE A 49 4.49 -8.77 -14.40
N ILE A 50 3.32 -8.24 -13.99
CA ILE A 50 2.82 -8.31 -12.61
C ILE A 50 2.81 -9.75 -12.11
N GLN A 51 2.32 -10.68 -12.92
CA GLN A 51 2.25 -12.10 -12.59
C GLN A 51 3.66 -12.70 -12.41
N SER A 52 4.57 -12.40 -13.33
CA SER A 52 5.94 -12.90 -13.29
C SER A 52 6.72 -12.35 -12.08
N VAL A 53 6.62 -11.04 -11.82
CA VAL A 53 7.25 -10.38 -10.66
C VAL A 53 6.73 -10.94 -9.34
N SER A 54 5.41 -11.17 -9.22
CA SER A 54 4.82 -11.73 -7.99
C SER A 54 5.33 -13.12 -7.64
N SER A 55 5.77 -13.88 -8.62
CA SER A 55 6.28 -15.24 -8.42
C SER A 55 7.71 -15.31 -7.89
N GLY A 56 8.46 -14.21 -7.96
CA GLY A 56 9.87 -14.15 -7.56
C GLY A 56 10.12 -13.49 -6.20
N GLN A 57 9.08 -13.13 -5.44
CA GLN A 57 9.17 -12.50 -4.12
C GLN A 57 8.07 -13.01 -3.19
N TYR A 58 8.20 -12.80 -1.88
CA TYR A 58 7.20 -13.28 -0.91
C TYR A 58 6.22 -12.21 -0.42
N GLY A 59 6.48 -10.94 -0.70
CA GLY A 59 5.59 -9.84 -0.35
C GLY A 59 4.91 -9.21 -1.56
N GLY A 60 4.37 -8.01 -1.36
CA GLY A 60 3.64 -7.29 -2.40
C GLY A 60 4.54 -6.51 -3.35
N GLN A 61 3.98 -6.15 -4.48
CA GLN A 61 4.62 -5.31 -5.49
C GLN A 61 3.80 -4.05 -5.78
N SER A 62 4.46 -3.01 -6.28
CA SER A 62 3.79 -1.77 -6.65
C SER A 62 4.24 -1.24 -8.00
N VAL A 63 3.33 -0.57 -8.69
CA VAL A 63 3.58 0.27 -9.85
C VAL A 63 3.31 1.71 -9.46
N SER A 64 4.32 2.58 -9.58
CA SER A 64 4.19 4.01 -9.32
C SER A 64 3.70 4.75 -10.58
N GLY A 65 2.52 5.37 -10.53
CA GLY A 65 1.99 6.16 -11.64
C GLY A 65 1.64 5.35 -12.88
N ILE A 66 0.82 4.29 -12.73
CA ILE A 66 0.43 3.45 -13.86
C ILE A 66 -0.29 4.23 -14.95
N ASP A 67 -1.04 5.25 -14.59
CA ASP A 67 -1.73 6.16 -15.49
C ASP A 67 -0.75 6.94 -16.38
N GLU A 68 0.35 7.44 -15.80
CA GLU A 68 1.42 8.12 -16.55
C GLU A 68 2.24 7.15 -17.41
N ILE A 69 2.57 5.95 -16.88
CA ILE A 69 3.35 4.93 -17.58
C ILE A 69 2.61 4.42 -18.83
N LEU A 70 1.30 4.22 -18.75
CA LEU A 70 0.51 3.71 -19.87
C LEU A 70 0.04 4.81 -20.86
N ALA A 71 0.10 6.09 -20.49
CA ALA A 71 -0.37 7.20 -21.31
C ALA A 71 0.29 7.29 -22.71
N PRO A 72 1.60 7.07 -22.91
CA PRO A 72 2.22 7.03 -24.23
C PRO A 72 1.60 5.97 -25.15
N TYR A 73 1.22 4.82 -24.59
CA TYR A 73 0.62 3.71 -25.36
C TYR A 73 -0.82 4.03 -25.78
N LEU A 74 -1.57 4.75 -24.94
CA LEU A 74 -2.89 5.24 -25.32
C LEU A 74 -2.81 6.26 -26.44
N LYS A 75 -1.79 7.14 -26.42
CA LYS A 75 -1.49 8.05 -27.54
C LYS A 75 -1.13 7.29 -28.81
N LYS A 76 -0.30 6.24 -28.73
CA LYS A 76 0.04 5.38 -29.89
C LYS A 76 -1.23 4.77 -30.51
N SER A 77 -2.18 4.31 -29.68
CA SER A 77 -3.46 3.78 -30.17
C SER A 77 -4.30 4.87 -30.86
N TYR A 78 -4.35 6.07 -30.29
CA TYR A 78 -5.03 7.20 -30.95
C TYR A 78 -4.41 7.51 -32.31
N ASP A 79 -3.09 7.59 -32.43
CA ASP A 79 -2.41 7.85 -33.71
C ASP A 79 -2.65 6.76 -34.74
N LYS A 80 -2.63 5.49 -34.32
CA LYS A 80 -3.00 4.35 -35.15
C LYS A 80 -4.40 4.48 -35.73
N TYR A 81 -5.39 4.93 -34.92
CA TYR A 81 -6.75 5.12 -35.39
C TYR A 81 -6.90 6.37 -36.27
N LEU A 82 -6.13 7.43 -36.01
CA LEU A 82 -6.09 8.59 -36.92
C LEU A 82 -5.60 8.22 -38.31
N GLU A 83 -4.57 7.39 -38.39
CA GLU A 83 -4.07 6.89 -39.68
C GLU A 83 -5.07 5.95 -40.36
N PHE A 84 -5.73 5.07 -39.57
CA PHE A 84 -6.76 4.16 -40.09
C PHE A 84 -7.95 4.91 -40.73
N PHE A 85 -8.35 6.01 -40.14
CA PHE A 85 -9.46 6.85 -40.61
C PHE A 85 -9.01 8.07 -41.42
N LYS A 86 -7.79 8.07 -41.96
CA LYS A 86 -7.19 9.26 -42.60
C LYS A 86 -8.06 9.89 -43.70
N ASP A 87 -8.82 9.09 -44.42
CA ASP A 87 -9.66 9.53 -45.54
C ASP A 87 -11.08 9.94 -45.10
N GLU A 88 -11.41 9.80 -43.82
CA GLU A 88 -12.71 10.16 -43.28
C GLU A 88 -12.75 11.64 -42.84
N LYS A 89 -13.86 12.33 -43.15
CA LYS A 89 -14.04 13.79 -42.81
C LYS A 89 -14.01 14.04 -41.30
N ASN A 90 -14.43 13.05 -40.49
CA ASN A 90 -14.53 13.12 -39.05
C ASN A 90 -13.52 12.21 -38.34
N LYS A 91 -12.36 11.97 -38.97
CA LYS A 91 -11.30 11.05 -38.52
C LYS A 91 -10.92 11.21 -37.05
N GLU A 92 -10.82 12.44 -36.54
CA GLU A 92 -10.43 12.73 -35.16
C GLU A 92 -11.49 12.19 -34.16
N SER A 93 -12.76 12.41 -34.45
CA SER A 93 -13.88 11.92 -33.64
C SER A 93 -13.97 10.37 -33.67
N LEU A 94 -13.76 9.78 -34.83
CA LEU A 94 -13.75 8.32 -34.98
C LEU A 94 -12.56 7.70 -34.24
N ALA A 95 -11.36 8.29 -34.39
CA ALA A 95 -10.16 7.84 -33.71
C ALA A 95 -10.30 7.97 -32.19
N GLU A 96 -10.85 9.08 -31.68
CA GLU A 96 -11.11 9.25 -30.24
C GLU A 96 -12.11 8.20 -29.72
N LYS A 97 -13.18 7.94 -30.44
CA LYS A 97 -14.18 6.91 -30.08
C LYS A 97 -13.55 5.53 -30.00
N MET A 98 -12.72 5.16 -30.97
CA MET A 98 -12.03 3.85 -30.97
C MET A 98 -10.98 3.75 -29.87
N MET A 99 -10.21 4.82 -29.64
CA MET A 99 -9.26 4.90 -28.55
C MET A 99 -9.94 4.76 -27.18
N LEU A 100 -11.06 5.44 -26.95
CA LEU A 100 -11.83 5.33 -25.69
C LEU A 100 -12.40 3.91 -25.49
N LYS A 101 -12.78 3.23 -26.55
CA LYS A 101 -13.17 1.82 -26.48
C LYS A 101 -11.97 0.94 -26.08
N GLU A 102 -10.83 1.10 -26.74
CA GLU A 102 -9.61 0.36 -26.43
C GLU A 102 -9.12 0.64 -24.99
N LEU A 103 -9.26 1.89 -24.51
CA LEU A 103 -8.98 2.27 -23.12
C LEU A 103 -9.83 1.43 -22.16
N LYS A 104 -11.12 1.37 -22.36
CA LYS A 104 -12.05 0.62 -21.52
C LYS A 104 -11.71 -0.87 -21.50
N ASP A 105 -11.49 -1.45 -22.68
CA ASP A 105 -11.18 -2.87 -22.84
C ASP A 105 -9.82 -3.22 -22.19
N GLY A 106 -8.81 -2.35 -22.35
CA GLY A 106 -7.48 -2.53 -21.75
C GLY A 106 -7.49 -2.47 -20.22
N ILE A 107 -8.20 -1.50 -19.62
CA ILE A 107 -8.32 -1.43 -18.16
C ILE A 107 -9.11 -2.61 -17.61
N GLN A 108 -10.16 -3.05 -18.30
CA GLN A 108 -10.89 -4.28 -17.95
C GLN A 108 -9.96 -5.51 -17.98
N THR A 109 -9.07 -5.60 -18.96
CA THR A 109 -8.07 -6.67 -19.06
C THR A 109 -7.17 -6.69 -17.83
N ILE A 110 -6.62 -5.53 -17.42
CA ILE A 110 -5.81 -5.43 -16.19
C ILE A 110 -6.59 -5.93 -14.98
N GLN A 111 -7.81 -5.44 -14.80
CA GLN A 111 -8.64 -5.78 -13.63
C GLN A 111 -8.97 -7.28 -13.58
N TYR A 112 -9.37 -7.86 -14.69
CA TYR A 112 -9.77 -9.29 -14.72
C TYR A 112 -8.58 -10.22 -14.61
N GLN A 113 -7.48 -9.95 -15.31
CA GLN A 113 -6.32 -10.83 -15.26
C GLN A 113 -5.68 -10.85 -13.87
N ILE A 114 -5.57 -9.70 -13.17
CA ILE A 114 -5.06 -9.68 -11.79
C ILE A 114 -5.93 -10.51 -10.85
N LEU A 115 -7.25 -10.55 -11.07
CA LEU A 115 -8.17 -11.29 -10.20
C LEU A 115 -8.25 -12.79 -10.53
N THR A 116 -8.08 -13.16 -11.80
CA THR A 116 -8.35 -14.53 -12.28
C THR A 116 -7.08 -15.34 -12.53
N LEU A 117 -5.92 -14.70 -12.68
CA LEU A 117 -4.65 -15.39 -12.82
C LEU A 117 -4.03 -15.61 -11.43
N ALA A 118 -3.83 -16.86 -11.08
CA ALA A 118 -3.12 -17.23 -9.86
C ALA A 118 -1.61 -17.29 -10.09
N GLY A 119 -0.84 -16.89 -9.08
CA GLY A 119 0.60 -17.09 -9.03
C GLY A 119 0.97 -18.56 -8.82
N SER A 120 2.27 -18.86 -8.81
CA SER A 120 2.80 -20.21 -8.52
C SER A 120 2.35 -20.75 -7.15
N ASN A 121 1.99 -19.87 -6.23
CA ASN A 121 1.44 -20.18 -4.91
C ASN A 121 -0.10 -20.32 -4.87
N GLY A 122 -0.77 -20.28 -6.02
CA GLY A 122 -2.24 -20.39 -6.12
C GLY A 122 -3.01 -19.14 -5.68
N GLN A 123 -2.34 -18.01 -5.44
CA GLN A 123 -2.96 -16.75 -5.02
C GLN A 123 -2.93 -15.70 -6.14
N SER A 124 -3.90 -14.79 -6.12
CA SER A 124 -3.86 -13.61 -6.99
C SER A 124 -2.66 -12.73 -6.65
N PRO A 125 -2.01 -12.10 -7.63
CA PRO A 125 -0.86 -11.23 -7.39
C PRO A 125 -1.19 -10.11 -6.40
N PHE A 126 -0.40 -9.99 -5.33
CA PHE A 126 -0.50 -8.88 -4.40
C PHE A 126 0.13 -7.64 -5.04
N VAL A 127 -0.67 -6.82 -5.71
CA VAL A 127 -0.22 -5.63 -6.43
C VAL A 127 -0.96 -4.38 -6.03
N THR A 128 -0.21 -3.28 -5.93
CA THR A 128 -0.72 -1.93 -5.71
C THR A 128 -0.43 -1.06 -6.93
N LEU A 129 -1.42 -0.36 -7.43
CA LEU A 129 -1.31 0.59 -8.52
C LEU A 129 -1.45 2.02 -7.98
N GLY A 130 -0.39 2.81 -8.13
CA GLY A 130 -0.39 4.23 -7.83
C GLY A 130 -0.96 5.04 -8.99
N LEU A 131 -1.87 5.96 -8.69
CA LEU A 131 -2.50 6.88 -9.63
C LEU A 131 -1.95 8.29 -9.39
N TYR A 132 -1.08 8.75 -10.26
CA TYR A 132 -0.52 10.10 -10.26
C TYR A 132 0.15 10.38 -11.60
N PHE A 133 -0.14 11.53 -12.15
CA PHE A 133 0.49 12.01 -13.38
C PHE A 133 0.93 13.47 -13.24
N ASN A 134 1.99 13.83 -13.97
CA ASN A 134 2.42 15.21 -14.07
C ASN A 134 1.42 16.00 -14.95
N PRO A 135 0.69 17.01 -14.39
CA PRO A 135 -0.30 17.78 -15.15
C PRO A 135 0.30 18.59 -16.30
N LYS A 136 1.62 18.84 -16.27
CA LYS A 136 2.38 19.54 -17.32
C LYS A 136 3.08 18.55 -18.28
N GLY A 137 2.95 17.25 -18.04
CA GLY A 137 3.54 16.21 -18.87
C GLY A 137 2.91 16.14 -20.26
N LYS A 138 3.72 15.75 -21.25
CA LYS A 138 3.33 15.59 -22.66
C LYS A 138 2.07 14.76 -22.87
N PHE A 139 1.85 13.76 -22.01
CA PHE A 139 0.75 12.81 -22.12
C PHE A 139 -0.33 12.98 -21.04
N SER A 140 -0.35 14.13 -20.34
CA SER A 140 -1.26 14.37 -19.20
C SER A 140 -2.74 14.17 -19.52
N LYS A 141 -3.20 14.52 -20.76
CA LYS A 141 -4.57 14.24 -21.21
C LYS A 141 -4.89 12.76 -21.18
N TYR A 142 -3.99 11.93 -21.69
CA TYR A 142 -4.17 10.47 -21.76
C TYR A 142 -4.06 9.81 -20.37
N ALA A 143 -3.13 10.29 -19.54
CA ALA A 143 -3.00 9.83 -18.16
C ALA A 143 -4.28 10.11 -17.34
N ALA A 144 -4.86 11.30 -17.48
CA ALA A 144 -6.12 11.64 -16.82
C ALA A 144 -7.29 10.75 -17.28
N LEU A 145 -7.34 10.36 -18.57
CA LEU A 145 -8.33 9.42 -19.09
C LEU A 145 -8.14 8.01 -18.51
N ILE A 146 -6.90 7.54 -18.39
CA ILE A 146 -6.58 6.24 -17.78
C ILE A 146 -6.95 6.24 -16.30
N CYS A 147 -6.55 7.27 -15.55
CA CYS A 147 -6.92 7.43 -14.14
C CYS A 147 -8.44 7.39 -13.95
N LYS A 148 -9.18 8.15 -14.77
CA LYS A 148 -10.65 8.17 -14.77
C LYS A 148 -11.23 6.76 -14.99
N GLU A 149 -10.81 6.07 -16.05
CA GLU A 149 -11.33 4.76 -16.41
C GLU A 149 -11.03 3.71 -15.31
N ILE A 150 -9.83 3.73 -14.70
CA ILE A 150 -9.49 2.85 -13.57
C ILE A 150 -10.45 3.07 -12.40
N LEU A 151 -10.74 4.33 -12.05
CA LEU A 151 -11.67 4.66 -10.98
C LEU A 151 -13.11 4.29 -11.32
N GLU A 152 -13.57 4.50 -12.56
CA GLU A 152 -14.93 4.13 -13.01
C GLU A 152 -15.14 2.61 -12.95
N GLN A 153 -14.19 1.83 -13.42
CA GLN A 153 -14.28 0.37 -13.36
C GLN A 153 -14.17 -0.16 -11.92
N ARG A 154 -13.34 0.47 -11.08
CA ARG A 154 -13.31 0.15 -9.65
C ARG A 154 -14.65 0.44 -8.98
N TYR A 155 -15.27 1.58 -9.28
CA TYR A 155 -16.59 1.94 -8.76
C TYR A 155 -17.66 0.95 -9.20
N ALA A 156 -17.64 0.53 -10.46
CA ALA A 156 -18.55 -0.49 -10.98
C ALA A 156 -18.38 -1.83 -10.26
N GLY A 157 -17.15 -2.19 -9.90
CA GLY A 157 -16.82 -3.47 -9.27
C GLY A 157 -16.80 -4.63 -10.29
N VAL A 158 -16.45 -5.81 -9.80
CA VAL A 158 -16.42 -7.05 -10.60
C VAL A 158 -17.56 -7.96 -10.18
N LYS A 159 -18.31 -8.47 -11.13
CA LYS A 159 -19.43 -9.39 -10.85
C LYS A 159 -18.90 -10.74 -10.41
N ASN A 160 -19.46 -11.28 -9.34
CA ASN A 160 -19.25 -12.67 -8.94
C ASN A 160 -20.10 -13.63 -9.81
N SER A 161 -20.08 -14.92 -9.49
CA SER A 161 -20.86 -15.95 -10.17
C SER A 161 -22.37 -15.69 -10.18
N ASP A 162 -22.87 -14.95 -9.19
CA ASP A 162 -24.30 -14.60 -9.07
C ASP A 162 -24.65 -13.30 -9.83
N GLY A 163 -23.70 -12.72 -10.56
CA GLY A 163 -23.87 -11.44 -11.27
C GLY A 163 -23.83 -10.18 -10.37
N ILE A 164 -23.48 -10.33 -9.10
CA ILE A 164 -23.46 -9.24 -8.11
C ILE A 164 -22.11 -8.53 -8.16
N PRO A 165 -22.08 -7.18 -8.37
CA PRO A 165 -20.85 -6.42 -8.34
C PRO A 165 -20.21 -6.40 -6.96
N GLN A 166 -18.97 -6.88 -6.85
CA GLN A 166 -18.18 -6.91 -5.63
C GLN A 166 -16.98 -5.99 -5.73
N THR A 167 -16.44 -5.60 -4.58
CA THR A 167 -15.17 -4.88 -4.50
C THR A 167 -14.03 -5.87 -4.74
N PRO A 168 -13.24 -5.72 -5.82
CA PRO A 168 -12.08 -6.58 -6.04
C PRO A 168 -11.00 -6.30 -4.97
N VAL A 169 -10.41 -7.37 -4.44
CA VAL A 169 -9.34 -7.28 -3.43
C VAL A 169 -8.08 -6.66 -4.04
N PHE A 170 -7.75 -7.06 -5.26
CA PHE A 170 -6.62 -6.56 -6.04
C PHE A 170 -7.07 -6.08 -7.43
N PRO A 171 -6.29 -5.19 -8.05
CA PRO A 171 -5.18 -4.43 -7.47
C PRO A 171 -5.65 -3.47 -6.37
N LYS A 172 -4.81 -3.22 -5.35
CA LYS A 172 -5.02 -2.07 -4.47
C LYS A 172 -4.80 -0.80 -5.27
N LEU A 173 -5.57 0.25 -4.99
CA LEU A 173 -5.42 1.55 -5.64
C LEU A 173 -5.01 2.60 -4.63
N ILE A 174 -4.03 3.42 -4.98
CA ILE A 174 -3.62 4.59 -4.21
C ILE A 174 -3.71 5.81 -5.11
N TYR A 175 -4.43 6.83 -4.68
CA TYR A 175 -4.62 8.09 -5.40
C TYR A 175 -3.82 9.20 -4.71
N MET A 176 -2.91 9.83 -5.45
CA MET A 176 -2.12 10.93 -4.92
C MET A 176 -2.86 12.26 -5.11
N LEU A 177 -3.08 12.94 -4.00
CA LEU A 177 -3.67 14.28 -3.94
C LEU A 177 -2.58 15.32 -4.13
N ASP A 178 -2.75 16.21 -5.11
CA ASP A 178 -1.83 17.30 -5.39
C ASP A 178 -2.60 18.58 -5.75
N GLU A 179 -1.90 19.69 -5.94
CA GLU A 179 -2.50 21.01 -6.26
C GLU A 179 -3.48 20.97 -7.43
N HIS A 180 -3.19 20.17 -8.45
CA HIS A 180 -3.99 20.09 -9.67
C HIS A 180 -5.29 19.27 -9.55
N ASN A 181 -5.45 18.51 -8.46
CA ASN A 181 -6.62 17.64 -8.27
C ASN A 181 -7.25 17.68 -6.87
N ALA A 182 -6.57 18.18 -5.82
CA ALA A 182 -6.99 18.01 -4.43
C ALA A 182 -8.17 18.90 -4.02
N LYS A 183 -8.31 20.09 -4.58
CA LYS A 183 -9.28 21.08 -4.09
C LYS A 183 -10.28 21.50 -5.16
N PRO A 184 -11.51 21.92 -4.77
CA PRO A 184 -12.48 22.50 -5.68
C PRO A 184 -11.87 23.62 -6.51
N GLY A 185 -12.20 23.67 -7.80
CA GLY A 185 -11.65 24.64 -8.76
C GLY A 185 -10.35 24.24 -9.43
N SER A 186 -9.64 23.20 -8.94
CA SER A 186 -8.48 22.68 -9.65
C SER A 186 -8.90 21.90 -10.91
N LYS A 187 -8.04 21.91 -11.94
CA LYS A 187 -8.35 21.38 -13.28
C LYS A 187 -8.83 19.93 -13.28
N TYR A 188 -8.27 19.11 -12.40
CA TYR A 188 -8.54 17.67 -12.33
C TYR A 188 -9.32 17.26 -11.06
N TYR A 189 -9.96 18.22 -10.37
CA TYR A 189 -10.78 17.93 -9.18
C TYR A 189 -11.89 16.90 -9.43
N TYR A 190 -12.38 16.83 -10.66
CA TYR A 190 -13.38 15.82 -11.05
C TYR A 190 -12.90 14.38 -10.82
N LEU A 191 -11.58 14.11 -10.92
CA LEU A 191 -10.99 12.80 -10.59
C LEU A 191 -11.05 12.53 -9.09
N THR A 192 -10.81 13.54 -8.25
CA THR A 192 -10.93 13.41 -6.79
C THR A 192 -12.38 13.19 -6.37
N LYS A 193 -13.34 13.85 -7.00
CA LYS A 193 -14.77 13.57 -6.79
C LYS A 193 -15.12 12.12 -7.16
N LEU A 194 -14.59 11.63 -8.27
CA LEU A 194 -14.76 10.22 -8.67
C LEU A 194 -14.07 9.27 -7.68
N ALA A 195 -12.88 9.60 -7.22
CA ALA A 195 -12.15 8.83 -6.20
C ALA A 195 -12.92 8.80 -4.88
N ALA A 196 -13.50 9.93 -4.43
CA ALA A 196 -14.36 10.01 -3.24
C ALA A 196 -15.58 9.09 -3.36
N LYS A 197 -16.28 9.17 -4.51
CA LYS A 197 -17.40 8.28 -4.82
C LYS A 197 -16.99 6.81 -4.84
N CYS A 198 -15.82 6.51 -5.38
CA CYS A 198 -15.27 5.16 -5.47
C CYS A 198 -14.92 4.62 -4.08
N THR A 199 -14.18 5.36 -3.26
CA THR A 199 -13.79 4.90 -1.92
C THR A 199 -14.99 4.77 -0.98
N ALA A 200 -16.00 5.64 -1.08
CA ALA A 200 -17.25 5.54 -0.31
C ALA A 200 -18.00 4.23 -0.56
N LYS A 201 -17.89 3.65 -1.76
CA LYS A 201 -18.56 2.40 -2.14
C LYS A 201 -17.65 1.17 -2.10
N ARG A 202 -16.37 1.32 -2.46
CA ARG A 202 -15.44 0.21 -2.73
C ARG A 202 -14.20 0.20 -1.86
N MET A 203 -14.10 1.02 -0.82
CA MET A 203 -12.96 1.16 0.09
C MET A 203 -11.63 1.61 -0.59
N TYR A 204 -11.58 1.71 -1.88
CA TYR A 204 -10.44 2.18 -2.68
C TYR A 204 -10.86 3.32 -3.58
N PRO A 205 -9.95 4.22 -3.95
CA PRO A 205 -8.52 4.25 -3.61
C PRO A 205 -8.25 4.72 -2.18
N ASP A 206 -7.03 4.43 -1.70
CA ASP A 206 -6.41 5.10 -0.55
C ASP A 206 -5.83 6.44 -1.02
N PHE A 207 -5.52 7.35 -0.07
CA PHE A 207 -5.10 8.71 -0.40
C PHE A 207 -3.73 9.03 0.18
N ILE A 208 -2.83 9.58 -0.67
CA ILE A 208 -1.53 10.13 -0.27
C ILE A 208 -1.51 11.63 -0.58
N SER A 209 -1.03 12.44 0.34
CA SER A 209 -0.82 13.87 0.15
C SER A 209 0.55 14.17 -0.45
N ALA A 210 0.58 14.64 -1.69
CA ALA A 210 1.81 15.13 -2.31
C ALA A 210 2.39 16.34 -1.54
N LYS A 211 1.53 17.21 -1.01
CA LYS A 211 1.94 18.36 -0.20
C LYS A 211 2.76 17.96 1.02
N ILE A 212 2.28 16.97 1.79
CA ILE A 212 2.96 16.49 2.99
C ILE A 212 4.19 15.65 2.62
N MET A 213 4.11 14.85 1.55
CA MET A 213 5.27 14.08 1.08
C MET A 213 6.43 14.98 0.69
N ARG A 214 6.20 15.97 -0.16
CA ARG A 214 7.28 16.93 -0.54
C ARG A 214 7.93 17.58 0.66
N LYS A 215 7.15 17.91 1.70
CA LYS A 215 7.68 18.49 2.94
C LYS A 215 8.57 17.52 3.74
N GLN A 216 8.30 16.22 3.65
CA GLN A 216 8.96 15.18 4.46
C GLN A 216 10.08 14.45 3.71
N PHE A 217 10.14 14.54 2.38
CA PHE A 217 11.08 13.81 1.52
C PHE A 217 11.72 14.72 0.46
N ASP A 218 12.18 15.90 0.88
CA ASP A 218 13.01 16.81 0.06
C ASP A 218 12.41 17.17 -1.32
N GLY A 219 11.10 17.28 -1.40
CA GLY A 219 10.37 17.58 -2.64
C GLY A 219 9.94 16.35 -3.44
N GLU A 220 10.35 15.16 -3.05
CA GLU A 220 10.09 13.92 -3.77
C GLU A 220 8.68 13.35 -3.57
N LEU A 221 8.21 12.66 -4.60
CA LEU A 221 6.93 11.94 -4.61
C LEU A 221 7.16 10.50 -5.05
N PHE A 222 6.59 9.57 -4.31
CA PHE A 222 6.66 8.14 -4.61
C PHE A 222 5.50 7.39 -3.97
N PHE A 223 5.32 6.13 -4.38
CA PHE A 223 4.30 5.25 -3.82
C PHE A 223 4.91 4.19 -2.91
N PRO A 224 4.15 3.66 -1.94
CA PRO A 224 4.61 2.58 -1.08
C PRO A 224 4.81 1.29 -1.87
N MET A 225 5.70 0.45 -1.35
CA MET A 225 5.85 -0.93 -1.81
C MET A 225 4.74 -1.81 -1.23
N GLY A 226 4.18 -2.67 -2.06
CA GLY A 226 3.13 -3.59 -1.64
C GLY A 226 1.97 -2.84 -1.00
N CYS A 227 1.85 -2.92 0.34
CA CYS A 227 0.75 -2.25 1.02
C CYS A 227 1.09 -0.82 1.44
N ARG A 228 2.17 -0.61 2.21
CA ARG A 228 2.37 0.65 2.96
C ARG A 228 3.83 0.92 3.32
N SER A 229 4.75 0.03 2.94
CA SER A 229 6.17 0.18 3.21
C SER A 229 6.80 1.21 2.26
N PHE A 230 7.58 2.13 2.80
CA PHE A 230 8.29 3.14 2.02
C PHE A 230 9.74 2.76 1.87
N LEU A 231 10.29 3.06 0.69
CA LEU A 231 11.73 2.96 0.42
C LEU A 231 12.50 4.02 1.22
N SER A 232 13.71 3.67 1.62
CA SER A 232 14.70 4.65 2.09
C SER A 232 15.05 5.65 0.98
N ASN A 233 15.43 6.86 1.35
CA ASN A 233 15.96 7.83 0.39
C ASN A 233 17.27 7.28 -0.21
N TRP A 234 17.34 7.28 -1.52
CA TRP A 234 18.54 6.88 -2.25
C TRP A 234 18.69 7.71 -3.52
N ILE A 235 19.87 8.28 -3.69
CA ILE A 235 20.21 9.07 -4.85
C ILE A 235 21.10 8.19 -5.74
N ASP A 236 20.68 8.04 -6.98
CA ASP A 236 21.45 7.34 -8.00
C ASP A 236 22.76 8.08 -8.26
N PRO A 237 23.92 7.46 -8.02
CA PRO A 237 25.22 8.11 -8.21
C PRO A 237 25.51 8.50 -9.65
N ASP A 238 24.91 7.81 -10.63
CA ASP A 238 25.13 8.07 -12.05
C ASP A 238 24.31 9.26 -12.55
N THR A 239 23.11 9.47 -12.01
CA THR A 239 22.20 10.53 -12.45
C THR A 239 22.07 11.70 -11.47
N GLY A 240 22.50 11.53 -10.23
CA GLY A 240 22.33 12.52 -9.14
C GLY A 240 20.86 12.73 -8.72
N LYS A 241 19.95 11.84 -9.11
CA LYS A 241 18.51 11.95 -8.81
C LYS A 241 18.03 10.84 -7.90
N TYR A 242 16.97 11.11 -7.16
CA TYR A 242 16.27 10.06 -6.41
C TYR A 242 15.73 8.99 -7.36
N LYS A 243 15.86 7.72 -6.97
CA LYS A 243 15.30 6.59 -7.69
C LYS A 243 14.31 5.85 -6.79
N TRP A 244 13.08 5.69 -7.26
CA TRP A 244 12.00 5.03 -6.51
C TRP A 244 11.56 3.71 -7.16
N ALA A 245 11.47 3.62 -8.47
CA ALA A 245 11.22 2.38 -9.20
C ALA A 245 12.49 1.52 -9.34
N GLY A 246 12.32 0.21 -9.46
CA GLY A 246 13.42 -0.76 -9.53
C GLY A 246 14.11 -0.96 -8.17
N ARG A 247 13.41 -0.75 -7.05
CA ARG A 247 13.96 -0.89 -5.69
C ARG A 247 13.07 -1.77 -4.81
N PHE A 248 13.64 -2.27 -3.71
CA PHE A 248 13.00 -3.32 -2.91
C PHE A 248 13.29 -3.20 -1.40
N ASN A 249 12.51 -3.95 -0.63
CA ASN A 249 12.69 -4.12 0.81
C ASN A 249 13.18 -5.54 1.11
N CYS A 250 14.28 -5.66 1.84
CA CYS A 250 14.87 -6.96 2.20
C CYS A 250 14.03 -7.72 3.21
N GLY A 251 13.36 -7.02 4.12
CA GLY A 251 12.56 -7.64 5.16
C GLY A 251 12.10 -6.68 6.25
N VAL A 252 11.22 -7.17 7.12
CA VAL A 252 10.64 -6.41 8.24
C VAL A 252 10.83 -7.20 9.53
N VAL A 253 11.31 -6.55 10.58
CA VAL A 253 11.32 -7.07 11.94
C VAL A 253 10.49 -6.15 12.81
N SER A 254 9.54 -6.70 13.58
CA SER A 254 8.59 -5.91 14.37
C SER A 254 8.82 -6.04 15.87
N LEU A 255 8.86 -4.90 16.55
CA LEU A 255 9.04 -4.76 17.98
C LEU A 255 7.70 -4.88 18.72
N ASN A 256 7.66 -5.67 19.80
CA ASN A 256 6.52 -5.80 20.71
C ASN A 256 6.66 -4.80 21.87
N LEU A 257 6.12 -3.58 21.72
CA LEU A 257 6.18 -2.54 22.75
C LEU A 257 5.38 -2.87 24.01
N PRO A 258 4.17 -3.47 23.94
CA PRO A 258 3.43 -3.91 25.11
C PRO A 258 4.23 -4.83 26.04
N GLN A 259 4.93 -5.81 25.49
CA GLN A 259 5.76 -6.71 26.30
C GLN A 259 6.85 -5.96 27.07
N ILE A 260 7.50 -4.99 26.42
CA ILE A 260 8.54 -4.15 27.07
C ILE A 260 7.95 -3.35 28.22
N ALA A 261 6.76 -2.77 28.01
CA ALA A 261 6.09 -1.98 29.03
C ALA A 261 5.61 -2.83 30.22
N ILE A 262 5.10 -4.04 29.98
CA ILE A 262 4.72 -4.99 31.03
C ILE A 262 5.96 -5.36 31.89
N LEU A 263 7.07 -5.69 31.24
CA LEU A 263 8.34 -6.02 31.92
C LEU A 263 8.94 -4.85 32.70
N ALA A 264 8.71 -3.62 32.23
CA ALA A 264 9.14 -2.42 32.92
C ALA A 264 8.36 -2.15 34.21
N ASN A 265 7.12 -2.64 34.30
CA ASN A 265 6.27 -2.52 35.49
C ASN A 265 6.15 -1.07 36.00
N LYS A 266 5.70 -0.16 35.13
CA LYS A 266 5.53 1.30 35.38
C LYS A 266 6.84 2.07 35.65
N ASN A 267 7.99 1.43 35.59
CA ASN A 267 9.28 2.11 35.72
C ASN A 267 9.74 2.61 34.34
N ILE A 268 9.74 3.92 34.15
CA ILE A 268 10.06 4.53 32.86
C ILE A 268 11.53 4.35 32.45
N ASP A 269 12.46 4.41 33.40
CA ASP A 269 13.88 4.23 33.10
C ASP A 269 14.19 2.78 32.68
N LYS A 270 13.55 1.83 33.36
CA LYS A 270 13.62 0.42 32.99
C LYS A 270 12.99 0.17 31.60
N PHE A 271 11.90 0.86 31.28
CA PHE A 271 11.29 0.78 29.95
C PHE A 271 12.27 1.22 28.87
N TRP A 272 12.95 2.36 29.04
CA TRP A 272 13.92 2.84 28.07
C TRP A 272 15.11 1.89 27.90
N SER A 273 15.62 1.35 29.00
CA SER A 273 16.71 0.37 28.95
C SER A 273 16.32 -0.91 28.20
N LEU A 274 15.14 -1.44 28.48
CA LEU A 274 14.61 -2.63 27.80
C LEU A 274 14.30 -2.33 26.32
N LEU A 275 13.80 -1.14 26.00
CA LEU A 275 13.54 -0.74 24.63
C LEU A 275 14.84 -0.74 23.81
N ASP A 276 15.91 -0.15 24.34
CA ASP A 276 17.21 -0.13 23.67
C ASP A 276 17.76 -1.55 23.45
N GLU A 277 17.69 -2.42 24.47
CA GLU A 277 18.09 -3.83 24.34
C GLU A 277 17.33 -4.55 23.21
N ARG A 278 16.02 -4.37 23.14
CA ARG A 278 15.18 -5.00 22.11
C ARG A 278 15.40 -4.39 20.72
N LEU A 279 15.73 -3.11 20.65
CA LEU A 279 16.10 -2.46 19.39
C LEU A 279 17.39 -3.05 18.83
N GLU A 280 18.40 -3.30 19.68
CA GLU A 280 19.64 -3.98 19.25
C GLU A 280 19.37 -5.41 18.74
N MET A 281 18.43 -6.13 19.36
CA MET A 281 18.02 -7.45 18.86
C MET A 281 17.35 -7.35 17.48
N CYS A 282 16.48 -6.37 17.29
CA CYS A 282 15.84 -6.11 15.99
C CYS A 282 16.87 -5.71 14.93
N HIS A 283 17.85 -4.88 15.29
CA HIS A 283 18.96 -4.50 14.42
C HIS A 283 19.74 -5.71 13.92
N LYS A 284 20.18 -6.58 14.84
CA LYS A 284 20.89 -7.82 14.50
C LYS A 284 20.07 -8.73 13.58
N ALA A 285 18.76 -8.84 13.82
CA ALA A 285 17.88 -9.65 12.98
C ALA A 285 17.70 -9.04 11.56
N LEU A 286 17.58 -7.71 11.44
CA LEU A 286 17.52 -7.03 10.15
C LEU A 286 18.85 -7.16 9.39
N LYS A 287 19.98 -6.98 10.09
CA LYS A 287 21.32 -7.15 9.52
C LYS A 287 21.56 -8.58 9.03
N PHE A 288 21.20 -9.57 9.84
CA PHE A 288 21.25 -10.97 9.45
C PHE A 288 20.45 -11.24 8.17
N ARG A 289 19.23 -10.68 8.08
CA ARG A 289 18.39 -10.83 6.87
C ARG A 289 19.03 -10.18 5.64
N HIS A 290 19.68 -9.04 5.81
CA HIS A 290 20.44 -8.38 4.74
C HIS A 290 21.63 -9.24 4.30
N ASP A 291 22.40 -9.73 5.24
CA ASP A 291 23.64 -10.46 4.96
C ASP A 291 23.38 -11.81 4.27
N LEU A 292 22.24 -12.44 4.54
CA LEU A 292 21.78 -13.65 3.82
C LEU A 292 21.54 -13.42 2.32
N LEU A 293 21.32 -12.18 1.90
CA LEU A 293 21.13 -11.83 0.48
C LEU A 293 22.47 -11.57 -0.24
N LEU A 294 23.56 -11.33 0.48
CA LEU A 294 24.87 -11.12 -0.13
C LEU A 294 25.34 -12.39 -0.85
N GLY A 295 25.97 -12.21 -1.99
CA GLY A 295 26.43 -13.30 -2.84
C GLY A 295 25.32 -13.96 -3.67
N THR A 296 24.06 -13.52 -3.54
CA THR A 296 22.97 -14.02 -4.40
C THR A 296 23.27 -13.66 -5.87
N ILE A 297 23.13 -14.66 -6.76
CA ILE A 297 23.31 -14.47 -8.20
C ILE A 297 21.97 -14.08 -8.86
N SER A 298 22.07 -13.37 -9.97
CA SER A 298 20.93 -12.86 -10.74
C SER A 298 19.96 -13.94 -11.22
N ASP A 299 20.45 -15.19 -11.33
CA ASP A 299 19.68 -16.35 -11.80
C ASP A 299 18.61 -16.83 -10.79
N VAL A 300 18.70 -16.42 -9.53
CA VAL A 300 17.69 -16.75 -8.51
C VAL A 300 16.31 -16.21 -8.89
N SER A 301 16.26 -15.03 -9.51
CA SER A 301 15.02 -14.45 -10.02
C SER A 301 15.29 -13.58 -11.25
N PRO A 302 15.37 -14.18 -12.45
CA PRO A 302 15.71 -13.45 -13.66
C PRO A 302 14.80 -12.24 -13.95
N ILE A 303 13.49 -12.35 -13.68
CA ILE A 303 12.57 -11.24 -13.91
C ILE A 303 12.94 -9.98 -13.09
N HIS A 304 13.45 -10.16 -11.87
CA HIS A 304 13.87 -9.05 -11.02
C HIS A 304 15.26 -8.53 -11.43
N TRP A 305 16.22 -9.44 -11.63
CA TRP A 305 17.63 -9.06 -11.71
C TRP A 305 18.16 -8.92 -13.13
N GLN A 306 17.58 -9.64 -14.10
CA GLN A 306 18.07 -9.67 -15.48
C GLN A 306 17.15 -8.97 -16.48
N HIS A 307 15.82 -8.89 -16.19
CA HIS A 307 14.80 -8.53 -17.17
C HIS A 307 14.07 -7.22 -16.88
N GLY A 308 14.63 -6.38 -16.00
CA GLY A 308 14.22 -4.97 -15.86
C GLY A 308 13.34 -4.63 -14.69
N ALA A 309 12.79 -5.59 -13.92
CA ALA A 309 11.95 -5.23 -12.79
C ALA A 309 12.72 -4.46 -11.69
N ILE A 310 13.98 -4.81 -11.44
CA ILE A 310 14.92 -4.09 -10.55
C ILE A 310 16.19 -3.72 -11.32
N ALA A 311 16.72 -4.65 -12.11
CA ALA A 311 18.01 -4.54 -12.78
C ALA A 311 18.02 -5.25 -14.13
N ARG A 312 19.12 -5.03 -14.88
CA ARG A 312 19.44 -5.71 -16.14
C ARG A 312 20.86 -6.30 -16.05
N LEU A 313 21.06 -7.17 -15.05
CA LEU A 313 22.30 -7.93 -14.87
C LEU A 313 22.42 -9.05 -15.91
N LYS A 314 23.65 -9.48 -16.17
CA LYS A 314 23.88 -10.70 -16.91
C LYS A 314 23.65 -11.93 -16.03
N PRO A 315 23.33 -13.10 -16.61
CA PRO A 315 23.31 -14.37 -15.88
C PRO A 315 24.61 -14.58 -15.10
N GLY A 316 24.50 -15.08 -13.84
CA GLY A 316 25.63 -15.33 -12.96
C GLY A 316 26.20 -14.09 -12.24
N GLU A 317 25.80 -12.88 -12.57
CA GLU A 317 26.25 -11.68 -11.84
C GLU A 317 25.61 -11.61 -10.44
N VAL A 318 26.40 -11.19 -9.45
CA VAL A 318 25.93 -11.02 -8.06
C VAL A 318 25.14 -9.71 -7.91
N VAL A 319 24.11 -9.76 -7.02
CA VAL A 319 23.21 -8.64 -6.79
C VAL A 319 23.69 -7.64 -5.73
N ASP A 320 24.85 -7.83 -5.16
CA ASP A 320 25.36 -7.13 -3.97
C ASP A 320 25.33 -5.61 -4.08
N LYS A 321 25.54 -5.04 -5.29
CA LYS A 321 25.47 -3.59 -5.48
C LYS A 321 24.11 -2.99 -5.15
N TYR A 322 23.04 -3.78 -5.24
CA TYR A 322 21.67 -3.38 -4.90
C TYR A 322 21.32 -3.59 -3.42
N LEU A 323 22.23 -4.17 -2.65
CA LEU A 323 22.11 -4.35 -1.20
C LEU A 323 22.88 -3.28 -0.42
N LYS A 324 23.78 -2.54 -1.05
CA LYS A 324 24.68 -1.56 -0.44
C LYS A 324 24.19 -0.12 -0.60
N ASN A 325 24.78 0.78 0.19
CA ASN A 325 24.60 2.24 0.09
C ASN A 325 23.13 2.69 0.20
N GLY A 326 22.29 1.95 0.92
CA GLY A 326 20.87 2.29 1.12
C GLY A 326 19.96 2.06 -0.10
N TYR A 327 20.43 1.36 -1.17
CA TYR A 327 19.59 1.04 -2.31
C TYR A 327 18.37 0.19 -1.93
N SER A 328 18.58 -0.86 -1.17
CA SER A 328 17.52 -1.66 -0.56
C SER A 328 17.11 -1.10 0.81
N THR A 329 15.90 -1.46 1.26
CA THR A 329 15.38 -1.02 2.54
C THR A 329 15.27 -2.17 3.53
N LEU A 330 15.55 -1.89 4.79
CA LEU A 330 15.34 -2.75 5.95
C LEU A 330 14.34 -2.06 6.88
N SER A 331 13.23 -2.70 7.21
CA SER A 331 12.15 -2.04 7.95
C SER A 331 12.09 -2.50 9.40
N LEU A 332 12.24 -1.56 10.33
CA LEU A 332 11.91 -1.76 11.74
C LEU A 332 10.43 -1.45 11.96
N GLY A 333 9.59 -2.49 12.12
CA GLY A 333 8.19 -2.35 12.49
C GLY A 333 8.00 -2.26 14.01
N PHE A 334 6.83 -1.85 14.45
CA PHE A 334 6.46 -1.84 15.87
C PHE A 334 4.96 -1.96 16.06
N VAL A 335 4.56 -2.48 17.22
CA VAL A 335 3.17 -2.75 17.59
C VAL A 335 2.91 -2.22 18.99
N GLY A 336 1.72 -1.65 19.22
CA GLY A 336 1.17 -1.45 20.55
C GLY A 336 1.69 -0.24 21.32
N VAL A 337 1.87 0.90 20.68
CA VAL A 337 2.14 2.16 21.42
C VAL A 337 1.03 2.47 22.41
N TYR A 338 -0.24 2.22 22.03
CA TYR A 338 -1.39 2.37 22.91
C TYR A 338 -1.24 1.56 24.20
N GLU A 339 -1.02 0.24 24.08
CA GLU A 339 -0.88 -0.67 25.22
C GLU A 339 0.37 -0.39 26.04
N ALA A 340 1.45 0.03 25.38
CA ALA A 340 2.69 0.40 26.10
C ALA A 340 2.47 1.63 27.00
N VAL A 341 1.86 2.68 26.47
CA VAL A 341 1.54 3.89 27.25
C VAL A 341 0.52 3.56 28.37
N LEU A 342 -0.53 2.80 28.03
CA LEU A 342 -1.52 2.36 29.05
C LEU A 342 -0.86 1.55 30.18
N SER A 343 0.08 0.67 29.87
CA SER A 343 0.82 -0.13 30.87
C SER A 343 1.68 0.74 31.77
N LEU A 344 2.33 1.77 31.20
CA LEU A 344 3.24 2.66 31.93
C LEU A 344 2.50 3.69 32.80
N THR A 345 1.42 4.28 32.30
CA THR A 345 0.74 5.43 32.91
C THR A 345 -0.58 5.09 33.56
N GLY A 346 -1.26 4.02 33.12
CA GLY A 346 -2.63 3.69 33.49
C GLY A 346 -3.70 4.42 32.67
N GLU A 347 -3.31 5.23 31.69
CA GLU A 347 -4.21 6.01 30.83
C GLU A 347 -3.91 5.77 29.34
N THR A 348 -4.88 6.14 28.47
CA THR A 348 -4.74 6.00 27.02
C THR A 348 -3.65 6.91 26.46
N HIS A 349 -3.01 6.51 25.36
CA HIS A 349 -1.94 7.31 24.72
C HIS A 349 -2.46 8.61 24.10
N THR A 350 -3.76 8.74 23.85
CA THR A 350 -4.39 9.99 23.41
C THR A 350 -4.32 11.10 24.47
N LYS A 351 -4.19 10.72 25.77
CA LYS A 351 -3.92 11.64 26.86
C LYS A 351 -2.44 11.88 27.12
N HIS A 352 -1.57 11.02 26.61
CA HIS A 352 -0.12 11.05 26.78
C HIS A 352 0.61 11.06 25.43
N GLN A 353 0.19 11.93 24.52
CA GLN A 353 0.74 11.99 23.16
C GLN A 353 2.26 12.23 23.16
N ASP A 354 2.76 13.06 24.10
CA ASP A 354 4.20 13.36 24.19
C ASP A 354 5.03 12.09 24.47
N LEU A 355 4.60 11.23 25.40
CA LEU A 355 5.26 9.97 25.69
C LEU A 355 5.18 9.02 24.47
N ALA A 356 4.02 8.95 23.83
CA ALA A 356 3.82 8.13 22.63
C ALA A 356 4.76 8.58 21.49
N LEU A 357 4.86 9.90 21.26
CA LEU A 357 5.78 10.47 20.27
C LEU A 357 7.24 10.23 20.64
N GLU A 358 7.60 10.33 21.93
CA GLU A 358 8.97 10.09 22.40
C GLU A 358 9.41 8.64 22.14
N ILE A 359 8.53 7.66 22.39
CA ILE A 359 8.78 6.25 22.07
C ILE A 359 9.11 6.09 20.58
N VAL A 360 8.27 6.66 19.72
CA VAL A 360 8.45 6.55 18.26
C VAL A 360 9.67 7.33 17.78
N ARG A 361 9.93 8.50 18.35
CA ARG A 361 11.12 9.32 18.07
C ARG A 361 12.41 8.57 18.38
N ARG A 362 12.49 7.90 19.54
CA ARG A 362 13.68 7.12 19.94
C ARG A 362 13.94 5.97 18.97
N MET A 363 12.91 5.23 18.59
CA MET A 363 13.04 4.17 17.55
C MET A 363 13.51 4.75 16.21
N LYS A 364 12.97 5.90 15.81
CA LYS A 364 13.40 6.59 14.57
C LYS A 364 14.87 7.00 14.65
N GLN A 365 15.32 7.53 15.79
CA GLN A 365 16.72 7.93 15.97
C GLN A 365 17.65 6.73 15.80
N LYS A 366 17.33 5.57 16.37
CA LYS A 366 18.10 4.34 16.18
C LYS A 366 18.24 3.95 14.70
N THR A 367 17.16 4.05 13.91
CA THR A 367 17.26 3.78 12.46
C THR A 367 18.18 4.76 11.73
N ILE A 368 18.25 6.00 12.20
CA ILE A 368 19.17 7.02 11.63
C ILE A 368 20.61 6.68 12.00
N ASP A 369 20.86 6.27 13.24
CA ASP A 369 22.19 5.92 13.73
C ASP A 369 22.73 4.70 12.96
N TRP A 370 21.94 3.62 12.83
CA TRP A 370 22.31 2.44 12.03
C TRP A 370 22.57 2.77 10.56
N ASN A 371 21.79 3.69 9.96
CA ASN A 371 22.04 4.15 8.59
C ASN A 371 23.42 4.81 8.44
N LYS A 372 23.83 5.60 9.43
CA LYS A 372 25.14 6.27 9.44
C LYS A 372 26.29 5.30 9.66
N GLU A 373 26.09 4.34 10.57
CA GLU A 373 27.13 3.37 10.96
C GLU A 373 27.41 2.34 9.86
N GLU A 374 26.36 1.87 9.18
CA GLU A 374 26.47 0.75 8.24
C GLU A 374 26.28 1.16 6.76
N ASN A 375 25.88 2.42 6.52
CA ASN A 375 25.53 2.90 5.17
C ASN A 375 24.49 2.02 4.47
N LEU A 376 23.45 1.58 5.22
CA LEU A 376 22.31 0.80 4.74
C LEU A 376 21.01 1.61 4.83
N GLY A 377 19.91 1.07 4.32
CA GLY A 377 18.62 1.75 4.24
C GLY A 377 17.63 1.32 5.33
N TYR A 378 17.89 1.61 6.61
CA TYR A 378 16.94 1.33 7.69
C TYR A 378 15.82 2.36 7.74
N GLY A 379 14.56 1.90 7.79
CA GLY A 379 13.38 2.74 7.92
C GLY A 379 12.48 2.31 9.07
N LEU A 380 11.95 3.26 9.84
CA LEU A 380 10.93 2.97 10.84
C LEU A 380 9.57 2.82 10.18
N TYR A 381 8.92 1.67 10.38
CA TYR A 381 7.69 1.26 9.71
C TYR A 381 6.50 1.25 10.67
N GLY A 382 5.68 2.31 10.60
CA GLY A 382 4.48 2.51 11.40
C GLY A 382 3.21 2.06 10.68
N SER A 383 3.10 0.79 10.39
CA SER A 383 1.99 0.23 9.62
C SER A 383 1.38 -1.00 10.31
N PRO A 384 0.18 -1.41 9.89
CA PRO A 384 -0.46 -2.58 10.49
C PRO A 384 0.37 -3.84 10.31
N ALA A 385 0.42 -4.60 11.38
CA ALA A 385 1.13 -5.86 11.46
C ALA A 385 0.19 -7.09 11.35
N GLU A 386 -1.06 -6.86 10.96
CA GLU A 386 -2.09 -7.87 10.69
C GLU A 386 -2.13 -9.00 11.76
N SER A 387 -1.90 -10.26 11.39
CA SER A 387 -1.93 -11.40 12.33
C SER A 387 -0.90 -11.31 13.46
N LEU A 388 0.17 -10.52 13.32
CA LEU A 388 1.22 -10.39 14.32
C LEU A 388 0.70 -9.74 15.62
N ILE A 389 -0.26 -8.82 15.53
CA ILE A 389 -0.85 -8.17 16.71
C ILE A 389 -1.57 -9.17 17.62
N SER A 390 -2.29 -10.12 17.03
CA SER A 390 -2.97 -11.18 17.80
C SER A 390 -1.97 -12.22 18.31
N ARG A 391 -0.95 -12.57 17.52
CA ARG A 391 0.11 -13.49 17.93
C ARG A 391 0.91 -12.96 19.11
N PHE A 392 1.30 -11.68 19.11
CA PHE A 392 2.00 -11.06 20.23
C PHE A 392 1.13 -11.03 21.49
N ALA A 393 -0.13 -10.61 21.38
CA ALA A 393 -1.04 -10.57 22.50
C ALA A 393 -1.28 -11.95 23.10
N LYS A 394 -1.40 -13.01 22.27
CA LYS A 394 -1.55 -14.38 22.74
C LYS A 394 -0.31 -14.87 23.51
N ILE A 395 0.88 -14.66 22.98
CA ILE A 395 2.14 -15.04 23.64
C ILE A 395 2.29 -14.31 24.98
N ASP A 396 1.98 -13.01 25.01
CA ASP A 396 2.10 -12.21 26.23
C ASP A 396 1.04 -12.60 27.26
N LYS A 397 -0.18 -12.93 26.84
CA LYS A 397 -1.22 -13.47 27.72
C LYS A 397 -0.81 -14.81 28.34
N GLU A 398 -0.22 -15.72 27.57
CA GLU A 398 0.30 -16.99 28.07
C GLU A 398 1.44 -16.78 29.09
N LYS A 399 2.25 -15.74 28.92
CA LYS A 399 3.42 -15.46 29.75
C LYS A 399 3.09 -14.65 31.01
N PHE A 400 2.18 -13.67 30.92
CA PHE A 400 1.92 -12.68 31.97
C PHE A 400 0.49 -12.72 32.52
N GLY A 401 -0.40 -13.57 31.96
CA GLY A 401 -1.81 -13.64 32.32
C GLY A 401 -2.66 -12.54 31.67
N ASP A 402 -3.89 -12.42 32.15
CA ASP A 402 -4.84 -11.38 31.72
C ASP A 402 -4.52 -10.05 32.39
N ILE A 403 -4.10 -9.09 31.61
CA ILE A 403 -3.87 -7.70 32.01
C ILE A 403 -4.94 -6.85 31.34
N LYS A 404 -5.79 -6.20 32.15
CA LYS A 404 -6.95 -5.42 31.69
C LYS A 404 -6.55 -4.33 30.69
N GLY A 405 -7.21 -4.32 29.54
CA GLY A 405 -6.99 -3.36 28.44
C GLY A 405 -5.69 -3.61 27.63
N ILE A 406 -4.90 -4.63 28.00
CA ILE A 406 -3.65 -4.98 27.34
C ILE A 406 -3.74 -6.38 26.73
N THR A 407 -3.55 -7.45 27.50
CA THR A 407 -3.53 -8.82 26.99
C THR A 407 -4.91 -9.48 26.92
N ASP A 408 -5.90 -8.97 27.65
CA ASP A 408 -7.27 -9.51 27.72
C ASP A 408 -8.07 -9.35 26.42
N LYS A 409 -7.68 -8.40 25.55
CA LYS A 409 -8.35 -8.15 24.26
C LYS A 409 -8.07 -9.21 23.20
N GLY A 410 -7.00 -10.00 23.35
CA GLY A 410 -6.56 -10.98 22.36
C GLY A 410 -5.85 -10.40 21.13
N TYR A 411 -5.65 -9.09 21.08
CA TYR A 411 -4.87 -8.39 20.06
C TYR A 411 -4.30 -7.09 20.62
N TYR A 412 -3.24 -6.57 19.98
CA TYR A 412 -2.67 -5.26 20.25
C TYR A 412 -3.06 -4.24 19.18
N THR A 413 -3.06 -2.98 19.55
CA THR A 413 -3.27 -1.88 18.60
C THR A 413 -2.07 -1.80 17.65
N ASN A 414 -2.34 -1.62 16.36
CA ASN A 414 -1.28 -1.46 15.38
C ASN A 414 -0.47 -0.19 15.64
N SER A 415 0.84 -0.30 15.57
CA SER A 415 1.81 0.83 15.64
C SER A 415 1.43 1.90 16.66
N TYR A 416 1.14 3.12 16.17
CA TYR A 416 0.77 4.33 16.93
C TYR A 416 -0.74 4.64 16.88
N HIS A 417 -1.55 3.80 16.21
CA HIS A 417 -2.96 4.11 15.95
C HIS A 417 -3.77 4.30 17.24
N VAL A 418 -4.79 5.16 17.15
CA VAL A 418 -5.80 5.24 18.20
C VAL A 418 -6.52 3.90 18.32
N PHE A 419 -6.71 3.46 19.56
CA PHE A 419 -7.41 2.20 19.83
C PHE A 419 -8.83 2.23 19.24
N VAL A 420 -9.22 1.20 18.52
CA VAL A 420 -10.49 1.13 17.78
C VAL A 420 -11.74 1.27 18.66
N GLY A 421 -11.63 0.92 19.95
CA GLY A 421 -12.71 1.10 20.93
C GLY A 421 -12.82 2.50 21.53
N GLU A 422 -11.87 3.41 21.22
CA GLU A 422 -11.91 4.78 21.71
C GLU A 422 -12.90 5.63 20.89
N GLN A 423 -13.78 6.34 21.57
CA GLN A 423 -14.76 7.22 20.93
C GLN A 423 -14.09 8.54 20.55
N ILE A 424 -13.69 8.66 19.30
CA ILE A 424 -13.00 9.82 18.74
C ILE A 424 -13.55 10.10 17.33
N ASP A 425 -13.74 11.38 17.00
CA ASP A 425 -14.11 11.74 15.63
C ASP A 425 -12.89 11.63 14.66
N ALA A 426 -13.18 11.52 13.36
CA ALA A 426 -12.17 11.27 12.35
C ALA A 426 -11.09 12.37 12.30
N PHE A 427 -11.45 13.64 12.49
CA PHE A 427 -10.50 14.76 12.43
C PHE A 427 -9.55 14.73 13.64
N LYS A 428 -10.08 14.58 14.85
CA LYS A 428 -9.26 14.46 16.05
C LYS A 428 -8.35 13.24 16.02
N LYS A 429 -8.85 12.11 15.48
CA LYS A 429 -8.02 10.93 15.26
C LYS A 429 -6.86 11.23 14.32
N LEU A 430 -7.13 11.89 13.19
CA LEU A 430 -6.10 12.26 12.23
C LEU A 430 -5.10 13.28 12.80
N ASP A 431 -5.57 14.27 13.60
CA ASP A 431 -4.72 15.22 14.30
C ASP A 431 -3.77 14.55 15.29
N PHE A 432 -4.27 13.53 16.00
CA PHE A 432 -3.45 12.72 16.89
C PHE A 432 -2.42 11.87 16.15
N GLU A 433 -2.81 11.23 15.04
CA GLU A 433 -1.94 10.28 14.31
C GLU A 433 -0.95 10.96 13.35
N ALA A 434 -1.30 12.09 12.75
CA ALA A 434 -0.46 12.77 11.75
C ALA A 434 0.98 13.12 12.21
N PRO A 435 1.23 13.54 13.47
CA PRO A 435 2.58 13.79 13.95
C PRO A 435 3.51 12.57 13.90
N PHE A 436 2.97 11.35 14.07
CA PHE A 436 3.74 10.10 13.99
C PHE A 436 4.25 9.82 12.58
N HIS A 437 3.52 10.25 11.54
CA HIS A 437 3.91 10.06 10.15
C HIS A 437 5.30 10.64 9.84
N LYS A 438 5.68 11.75 10.48
CA LYS A 438 7.00 12.37 10.33
C LYS A 438 8.14 11.41 10.72
N TYR A 439 7.93 10.60 11.74
CA TYR A 439 8.95 9.67 12.25
C TYR A 439 8.93 8.32 11.52
N ALA A 440 7.78 7.89 11.02
CA ALA A 440 7.62 6.62 10.31
C ALA A 440 8.09 6.73 8.84
N SER A 441 9.41 6.85 8.64
CA SER A 441 10.02 7.02 7.30
C SER A 441 9.93 5.77 6.43
N GLY A 442 9.88 4.57 7.02
CA GLY A 442 9.72 3.30 6.33
C GLY A 442 8.28 2.94 5.99
N GLY A 443 7.36 3.87 6.20
CA GLY A 443 5.93 3.73 5.89
C GLY A 443 5.03 4.06 7.05
N CYS A 444 3.87 4.57 6.76
CA CYS A 444 2.82 4.91 7.72
C CYS A 444 1.46 4.88 7.05
N LEU A 445 0.43 4.87 7.86
CA LEU A 445 -0.95 4.91 7.40
C LEU A 445 -1.84 5.36 8.57
N SER A 446 -2.90 6.10 8.27
CA SER A 446 -4.02 6.33 9.20
C SER A 446 -5.28 5.68 8.67
N TYR A 447 -5.99 4.94 9.50
CA TYR A 447 -7.30 4.37 9.17
C TYR A 447 -8.41 5.30 9.59
N ILE A 448 -9.40 5.48 8.73
CA ILE A 448 -10.62 6.22 9.03
C ILE A 448 -11.78 5.24 8.96
N GLU A 449 -12.31 4.87 10.14
CA GLU A 449 -13.53 4.08 10.22
C GLU A 449 -14.73 4.93 9.84
N MET A 450 -15.49 4.50 8.84
CA MET A 450 -16.64 5.24 8.32
C MET A 450 -17.88 4.35 8.23
N PRO A 451 -19.06 4.87 8.54
CA PRO A 451 -20.32 4.23 8.17
C PRO A 451 -20.47 4.21 6.64
N ASN A 452 -21.58 3.70 6.15
CA ASN A 452 -21.89 3.80 4.72
C ASN A 452 -22.07 5.28 4.31
N MET A 453 -21.10 5.82 3.56
CA MET A 453 -21.07 7.22 3.14
C MET A 453 -21.51 7.44 1.69
N GLN A 454 -22.10 6.45 1.04
CA GLN A 454 -22.51 6.57 -0.37
C GLN A 454 -23.52 7.72 -0.63
N HIS A 455 -24.26 8.11 0.40
CA HIS A 455 -25.24 9.20 0.35
C HIS A 455 -24.76 10.52 0.99
N ASN A 456 -23.50 10.59 1.43
CA ASN A 456 -22.90 11.80 2.00
C ASN A 456 -21.46 12.00 1.47
N LEU A 457 -21.37 12.20 0.16
CA LEU A 457 -20.09 12.38 -0.52
C LEU A 457 -19.37 13.66 -0.13
N ASP A 458 -20.11 14.73 0.23
CA ASP A 458 -19.52 16.00 0.66
C ASP A 458 -18.67 15.82 1.92
N ALA A 459 -19.10 14.98 2.86
CA ALA A 459 -18.29 14.65 4.05
C ALA A 459 -17.03 13.85 3.67
N VAL A 460 -17.11 12.94 2.69
CA VAL A 460 -15.96 12.21 2.19
C VAL A 460 -14.98 13.16 1.51
N GLU A 461 -15.45 14.06 0.65
CA GLU A 461 -14.63 15.08 -0.01
C GLU A 461 -13.96 16.01 1.02
N THR A 462 -14.67 16.40 2.07
CA THR A 462 -14.13 17.22 3.16
C THR A 462 -12.97 16.50 3.88
N LEU A 463 -13.11 15.21 4.19
CA LEU A 463 -12.06 14.41 4.79
C LEU A 463 -10.87 14.24 3.82
N ILE A 464 -11.11 14.05 2.53
CA ILE A 464 -10.04 13.95 1.52
C ILE A 464 -9.24 15.27 1.45
N GLN A 465 -9.91 16.43 1.49
CA GLN A 465 -9.23 17.71 1.54
C GLN A 465 -8.42 17.89 2.84
N TYR A 466 -8.97 17.42 3.97
CA TYR A 466 -8.25 17.42 5.24
C TYR A 466 -7.00 16.54 5.18
N ILE A 467 -7.09 15.35 4.60
CA ILE A 467 -5.94 14.46 4.36
C ILE A 467 -4.87 15.18 3.53
N TYR A 468 -5.27 15.84 2.44
CA TYR A 468 -4.33 16.60 1.61
C TYR A 468 -3.54 17.65 2.39
N ASP A 469 -4.20 18.35 3.31
CA ASP A 469 -3.59 19.45 4.05
C ASP A 469 -2.77 18.99 5.27
N HIS A 470 -3.12 17.86 5.92
CA HIS A 470 -2.61 17.50 7.25
C HIS A 470 -1.99 16.11 7.36
N VAL A 471 -2.37 15.15 6.51
CA VAL A 471 -2.01 13.73 6.70
C VAL A 471 -1.26 13.20 5.49
N ARG A 472 -0.15 12.50 5.71
CA ARG A 472 0.66 11.96 4.61
C ARG A 472 -0.05 10.86 3.84
N TYR A 473 -0.65 9.89 4.54
CA TYR A 473 -1.30 8.75 3.94
C TYR A 473 -2.48 8.29 4.80
N ALA A 474 -3.66 8.16 4.20
CA ALA A 474 -4.85 7.67 4.88
C ALA A 474 -5.67 6.73 3.99
N GLU A 475 -6.41 5.86 4.65
CA GLU A 475 -7.26 4.84 4.05
C GLU A 475 -8.63 4.86 4.73
N PHE A 476 -9.69 4.79 3.92
CA PHE A 476 -11.06 4.71 4.41
C PHE A 476 -11.49 3.25 4.59
N ASN A 477 -12.00 2.93 5.78
CA ASN A 477 -12.62 1.64 6.06
C ASN A 477 -14.15 1.80 6.02
N THR A 478 -14.69 1.84 4.81
CA THR A 478 -16.13 1.97 4.57
C THR A 478 -16.84 0.62 4.64
N LYS A 479 -18.10 0.63 5.01
CA LYS A 479 -18.94 -0.57 5.13
C LYS A 479 -19.70 -0.77 3.82
N SER A 480 -19.23 -1.68 2.97
CA SER A 480 -19.81 -1.97 1.65
C SER A 480 -20.25 -3.43 1.52
N ASP A 481 -21.02 -3.89 2.51
CA ASP A 481 -21.53 -5.27 2.54
C ASP A 481 -22.76 -5.42 1.65
N TYR A 482 -23.06 -6.66 1.29
CA TYR A 482 -24.21 -7.00 0.48
C TYR A 482 -24.95 -8.22 1.03
N CYS A 483 -26.28 -8.11 1.13
CA CYS A 483 -27.16 -9.23 1.46
C CYS A 483 -27.87 -9.75 0.22
N LYS A 484 -27.58 -10.97 -0.22
CA LYS A 484 -28.20 -11.60 -1.39
C LYS A 484 -29.70 -11.85 -1.21
N ASN A 485 -30.15 -12.00 0.04
CA ASN A 485 -31.55 -12.30 0.35
C ASN A 485 -32.51 -11.13 0.07
N CYS A 486 -32.07 -9.89 0.27
CA CYS A 486 -32.94 -8.72 0.13
C CYS A 486 -32.35 -7.57 -0.70
N GLY A 487 -31.16 -7.75 -1.28
CA GLY A 487 -30.47 -6.72 -2.06
C GLY A 487 -29.95 -5.55 -1.24
N PHE A 488 -29.80 -5.67 0.08
CA PHE A 488 -29.27 -4.60 0.94
C PHE A 488 -27.79 -4.38 0.63
N GLU A 489 -27.41 -3.14 0.33
CA GLU A 489 -26.02 -2.65 0.28
C GLU A 489 -25.79 -1.71 1.47
N GLY A 490 -24.76 -1.98 2.28
CA GLY A 490 -24.45 -1.16 3.46
C GLY A 490 -23.73 -1.95 4.52
N GLU A 491 -23.87 -1.55 5.79
CA GLU A 491 -23.24 -2.24 6.92
C GLU A 491 -24.11 -3.42 7.40
N ILE A 492 -23.59 -4.64 7.26
CA ILE A 492 -24.15 -5.83 7.93
C ILE A 492 -23.61 -5.84 9.36
N ILE A 493 -24.49 -5.96 10.34
CA ILE A 493 -24.18 -5.79 11.75
C ILE A 493 -23.71 -7.12 12.35
N PHE A 494 -22.64 -7.09 13.13
CA PHE A 494 -22.24 -8.18 13.99
C PHE A 494 -22.98 -8.03 15.32
N ASP A 495 -23.97 -8.88 15.56
CA ASP A 495 -24.87 -8.76 16.70
C ASP A 495 -24.23 -9.22 18.03
N LYS A 496 -24.96 -9.03 19.13
CA LYS A 496 -24.53 -9.42 20.49
C LYS A 496 -24.35 -10.93 20.67
N ASN A 497 -24.90 -11.73 19.75
CA ASN A 497 -24.79 -13.19 19.74
C ASN A 497 -23.63 -13.66 18.84
N HIS A 498 -22.74 -12.76 18.45
CA HIS A 498 -21.62 -13.01 17.55
C HIS A 498 -22.04 -13.55 16.17
N LYS A 499 -23.17 -13.05 15.63
CA LYS A 499 -23.67 -13.41 14.31
C LYS A 499 -23.76 -12.18 13.40
N TRP A 500 -23.34 -12.33 12.16
CA TRP A 500 -23.59 -11.36 11.13
C TRP A 500 -25.09 -11.33 10.80
N THR A 501 -25.71 -10.18 10.92
CA THR A 501 -27.15 -10.01 10.73
C THR A 501 -27.44 -8.85 9.77
N CYS A 502 -28.19 -9.11 8.71
CA CYS A 502 -28.64 -8.06 7.79
C CYS A 502 -29.66 -7.13 8.48
N PRO A 503 -29.40 -5.82 8.56
CA PRO A 503 -30.30 -4.91 9.27
C PRO A 503 -31.65 -4.71 8.56
N LYS A 504 -31.74 -5.04 7.25
CA LYS A 504 -32.97 -4.88 6.47
C LYS A 504 -33.92 -6.08 6.57
N CYS A 505 -33.39 -7.32 6.52
CA CYS A 505 -34.23 -8.52 6.46
C CYS A 505 -33.96 -9.53 7.57
N GLY A 506 -33.05 -9.25 8.50
CA GLY A 506 -32.69 -10.16 9.58
C GLY A 506 -31.94 -11.43 9.15
N ASN A 507 -31.55 -11.57 7.89
CA ASN A 507 -30.81 -12.73 7.42
C ASN A 507 -29.53 -12.92 8.21
N GLN A 508 -29.23 -14.15 8.66
CA GLN A 508 -28.02 -14.54 9.38
C GLN A 508 -27.23 -15.64 8.65
N ASP A 509 -27.72 -16.09 7.50
CA ASP A 509 -27.02 -17.06 6.66
C ASP A 509 -25.85 -16.38 5.95
N GLN A 510 -24.64 -16.70 6.39
CA GLN A 510 -23.41 -16.11 5.84
C GLN A 510 -23.16 -16.47 4.38
N SER A 511 -23.70 -17.60 3.88
CA SER A 511 -23.59 -17.96 2.46
C SER A 511 -24.36 -16.98 1.55
N LYS A 512 -25.34 -16.29 2.11
CA LYS A 512 -26.16 -15.26 1.46
C LYS A 512 -25.73 -13.83 1.76
N MET A 513 -24.52 -13.65 2.30
CA MET A 513 -23.97 -12.33 2.61
C MET A 513 -22.55 -12.22 2.06
N THR A 514 -22.21 -11.02 1.61
CA THR A 514 -20.82 -10.64 1.34
C THR A 514 -20.47 -9.55 2.33
N VAL A 515 -19.65 -9.89 3.32
CA VAL A 515 -19.14 -8.94 4.31
C VAL A 515 -17.68 -8.65 3.99
N THR A 516 -17.40 -7.40 3.65
CA THR A 516 -16.05 -6.97 3.28
C THR A 516 -15.53 -6.00 4.32
N ARG A 517 -14.43 -6.35 4.97
CA ARG A 517 -13.74 -5.52 5.95
C ARG A 517 -12.26 -5.46 5.63
N ARG A 518 -11.65 -4.31 5.86
CA ARG A 518 -10.20 -4.24 5.93
C ARG A 518 -9.75 -4.77 7.27
N SER A 519 -8.72 -5.60 7.27
CA SER A 519 -8.14 -6.12 8.51
C SER A 519 -7.30 -5.03 9.18
N CYS A 520 -7.95 -4.27 10.06
CA CYS A 520 -7.30 -3.28 10.93
C CYS A 520 -6.92 -3.88 12.30
N GLY A 521 -6.84 -5.21 12.40
CA GLY A 521 -6.54 -5.92 13.64
C GLY A 521 -7.76 -6.43 14.40
N LEU A 522 -8.97 -6.26 13.87
CA LEU A 522 -10.16 -6.96 14.33
C LEU A 522 -10.49 -8.09 13.35
N LYS A 523 -10.43 -9.31 13.80
CA LYS A 523 -11.10 -10.43 13.15
C LYS A 523 -12.55 -10.49 13.61
#